data_0304e8a9343bba2ca88660d0e22ab961
#
_entry.id   0304e8a9343bba2ca88660d0e22ab961
#
_cell.length_a   1.000
_cell.length_b   1.000
_cell.length_c   1.000
_cell.angle_alpha   90.00
_cell.angle_beta   90.00
_cell.angle_gamma   90.00
#
_symmetry.space_group_name_H-M   'P 1'
#
loop_
_entity.id
_entity.type
_entity.pdbx_description
1 polymer ?
#
loop_
_entity_poly.entity_id
_entity_poly.type
_entity_poly.pdbx_seq_one_letter_code
_entity_poly.pdbx_strand_id
1 'polypeptide(L)'
;MSGSFDLNLVRTFVVLYETRSVTAAADVLGVTQPTVSYGLGKLRRRLHDELFVRGPGGLAPTSEAERMYPTLRAAVEHVDVIFGAATEFDPSQPASFALGLSDLGEVNVLPRVLAELRARAPAITLHVHAFDIGVATDQLTRGQVDAIVASPELDSPRLSRTPLFTEGYAALVAADHPRLQGNSATEAELHRERHVVVDGVTGHPGPRRALHEHGLDARITVRVTRFATLPYVVQNSDLVAIVPELVAAALARTHPVRVITLPWPIEPVEVCAYTRRTPGRGAAQRWFLGIIRAAVRDIRA
;
A
#
# COMPACT_ATOMS: atom_id res chain seq x y z
N MET A 1 17.56 40.67 18.59
CA MET A 1 16.84 40.95 17.33
C MET A 1 15.97 39.73 17.02
N SER A 2 14.69 39.80 17.38
CA SER A 2 13.71 38.73 17.14
C SER A 2 13.33 38.72 15.66
N GLY A 3 14.04 37.96 14.84
CA GLY A 3 13.66 37.76 13.46
C GLY A 3 12.45 36.83 13.41
N SER A 4 11.32 37.32 12.95
CA SER A 4 10.11 36.55 12.64
C SER A 4 10.50 35.29 11.83
N PHE A 5 10.19 34.12 12.37
CA PHE A 5 10.45 32.85 11.71
C PHE A 5 9.26 32.54 10.77
N ASP A 6 9.55 32.44 9.47
CA ASP A 6 8.53 32.16 8.46
C ASP A 6 8.19 30.65 8.46
N LEU A 7 6.99 30.32 8.90
CA LEU A 7 6.48 28.95 8.92
C LEU A 7 6.49 28.27 7.54
N ASN A 8 6.37 29.03 6.46
CA ASN A 8 6.45 28.48 5.11
C ASN A 8 7.85 27.92 4.80
N LEU A 9 8.90 28.50 5.39
CA LEU A 9 10.25 27.96 5.26
C LEU A 9 10.39 26.60 5.98
N VAL A 10 9.72 26.43 7.14
CA VAL A 10 9.72 25.15 7.85
C VAL A 10 9.03 24.07 7.01
N ARG A 11 7.86 24.40 6.44
CA ARG A 11 7.15 23.49 5.54
C ARG A 11 8.00 23.14 4.32
N THR A 12 8.65 24.13 3.71
CA THR A 12 9.56 23.91 2.59
C THR A 12 10.69 22.95 2.95
N PHE A 13 11.32 23.11 4.14
CA PHE A 13 12.36 22.21 4.61
C PHE A 13 11.84 20.78 4.79
N VAL A 14 10.70 20.60 5.50
CA VAL A 14 10.12 19.28 5.78
C VAL A 14 9.78 18.56 4.48
N VAL A 15 9.12 19.23 3.53
CA VAL A 15 8.74 18.62 2.26
C VAL A 15 9.95 18.30 1.39
N LEU A 16 10.98 19.17 1.35
CA LEU A 16 12.25 18.86 0.67
C LEU A 16 12.97 17.66 1.27
N TYR A 17 12.98 17.55 2.59
CA TYR A 17 13.58 16.41 3.28
C TYR A 17 12.90 15.11 2.91
N GLU A 18 11.59 15.09 2.76
CA GLU A 18 10.79 13.91 2.46
C GLU A 18 10.80 13.54 0.97
N THR A 19 10.67 14.54 0.10
CA THR A 19 10.59 14.30 -1.36
C THR A 19 11.94 14.12 -2.02
N ARG A 20 13.03 14.63 -1.42
CA ARG A 20 14.39 14.61 -1.98
C ARG A 20 14.48 15.27 -3.37
N SER A 21 13.50 16.08 -3.74
CA SER A 21 13.38 16.72 -5.05
C SER A 21 12.72 18.08 -4.94
N VAL A 22 13.35 19.10 -5.54
CA VAL A 22 12.80 20.48 -5.57
C VAL A 22 11.50 20.52 -6.38
N THR A 23 11.44 19.77 -7.47
CA THR A 23 10.24 19.71 -8.32
C THR A 23 9.09 19.02 -7.59
N ALA A 24 9.33 17.83 -7.01
CA ALA A 24 8.31 17.14 -6.24
C ALA A 24 7.87 17.93 -4.99
N ALA A 25 8.79 18.67 -4.36
CA ALA A 25 8.44 19.56 -3.25
C ALA A 25 7.56 20.74 -3.70
N ALA A 26 7.79 21.29 -4.88
CA ALA A 26 6.96 22.35 -5.46
C ALA A 26 5.53 21.86 -5.72
N ASP A 27 5.39 20.65 -6.28
CA ASP A 27 4.10 20.01 -6.54
C ASP A 27 3.33 19.75 -5.22
N VAL A 28 4.02 19.22 -4.21
CA VAL A 28 3.41 18.97 -2.89
C VAL A 28 2.97 20.24 -2.18
N LEU A 29 3.75 21.33 -2.33
CA LEU A 29 3.47 22.62 -1.68
C LEU A 29 2.48 23.48 -2.47
N GLY A 30 2.14 23.12 -3.72
CA GLY A 30 1.29 23.90 -4.59
C GLY A 30 1.94 25.24 -5.02
N VAL A 31 3.28 25.26 -5.15
CA VAL A 31 4.06 26.45 -5.53
C VAL A 31 4.98 26.14 -6.71
N THR A 32 5.64 27.16 -7.25
CA THR A 32 6.61 26.97 -8.33
C THR A 32 7.97 26.49 -7.79
N GLN A 33 8.72 25.76 -8.63
CA GLN A 33 10.08 25.32 -8.30
C GLN A 33 11.04 26.47 -7.91
N PRO A 34 11.01 27.64 -8.58
CA PRO A 34 11.77 28.82 -8.12
C PRO A 34 11.43 29.26 -6.70
N THR A 35 10.16 29.16 -6.30
CA THR A 35 9.72 29.52 -4.94
C THR A 35 10.34 28.59 -3.89
N VAL A 36 10.36 27.27 -4.15
CA VAL A 36 11.01 26.29 -3.27
C VAL A 36 12.52 26.54 -3.20
N SER A 37 13.17 26.77 -4.35
CA SER A 37 14.61 27.07 -4.41
C SER A 37 14.97 28.35 -3.65
N TYR A 38 14.15 29.37 -3.74
CA TYR A 38 14.32 30.63 -3.01
C TYR A 38 14.17 30.40 -1.49
N GLY A 39 13.16 29.62 -1.07
CA GLY A 39 12.96 29.24 0.33
C GLY A 39 14.16 28.47 0.90
N LEU A 40 14.68 27.48 0.15
CA LEU A 40 15.87 26.74 0.52
C LEU A 40 17.08 27.66 0.64
N GLY A 41 17.27 28.60 -0.28
CA GLY A 41 18.34 29.59 -0.20
C GLY A 41 18.27 30.49 1.05
N LYS A 42 17.05 30.85 1.49
CA LYS A 42 16.85 31.58 2.76
C LYS A 42 17.24 30.72 3.97
N LEU A 43 16.84 29.45 3.99
CA LEU A 43 17.16 28.52 5.05
C LEU A 43 18.68 28.31 5.17
N ARG A 44 19.38 28.07 4.06
CA ARG A 44 20.84 27.93 4.00
C ARG A 44 21.57 29.11 4.62
N ARG A 45 21.18 30.32 4.22
CA ARG A 45 21.80 31.55 4.76
C ARG A 45 21.55 31.71 6.26
N ARG A 46 20.35 31.36 6.73
CA ARG A 46 20.00 31.55 8.15
C ARG A 46 20.62 30.51 9.07
N LEU A 47 20.78 29.28 8.57
CA LEU A 47 21.28 28.14 9.34
C LEU A 47 22.79 27.91 9.12
N HIS A 48 23.40 28.64 8.18
CA HIS A 48 24.80 28.49 7.79
C HIS A 48 25.16 27.05 7.40
N ASP A 49 24.20 26.34 6.77
CA ASP A 49 24.32 24.95 6.32
C ASP A 49 23.68 24.78 4.95
N GLU A 50 24.23 23.90 4.10
CA GLU A 50 23.68 23.60 2.79
C GLU A 50 22.34 22.84 2.87
N LEU A 51 22.05 22.18 3.96
CA LEU A 51 20.85 21.39 4.30
C LEU A 51 20.60 20.23 3.35
N PHE A 52 20.79 20.44 2.07
CA PHE A 52 20.63 19.41 1.04
C PHE A 52 21.70 19.58 -0.03
N VAL A 53 22.41 18.48 -0.32
CA VAL A 53 23.43 18.37 -1.36
C VAL A 53 22.96 17.45 -2.49
N ARG A 54 23.53 17.56 -3.69
CA ARG A 54 23.22 16.65 -4.78
C ARG A 54 23.82 15.28 -4.50
N GLY A 55 22.98 14.23 -4.64
CA GLY A 55 23.38 12.83 -4.49
C GLY A 55 22.83 11.97 -5.64
N PRO A 56 23.21 10.68 -5.71
CA PRO A 56 22.83 9.77 -6.80
C PRO A 56 21.31 9.57 -6.94
N GLY A 57 20.53 9.80 -5.88
CA GLY A 57 19.06 9.63 -5.87
C GLY A 57 18.29 10.95 -5.76
N GLY A 58 18.89 12.11 -6.04
CA GLY A 58 18.30 13.43 -5.86
C GLY A 58 19.00 14.24 -4.78
N LEU A 59 18.25 14.99 -3.96
CA LEU A 59 18.79 15.75 -2.85
C LEU A 59 19.06 14.83 -1.64
N ALA A 60 20.31 14.81 -1.16
CA ALA A 60 20.69 14.16 0.09
C ALA A 60 20.75 15.22 1.22
N PRO A 61 20.17 14.96 2.41
CA PRO A 61 20.28 15.88 3.55
C PRO A 61 21.69 15.88 4.12
N THR A 62 22.10 17.01 4.69
CA THR A 62 23.26 17.09 5.55
C THR A 62 22.94 16.52 6.93
N SER A 63 23.97 16.21 7.74
CA SER A 63 23.80 15.76 9.13
C SER A 63 23.01 16.78 9.96
N GLU A 64 23.16 18.06 9.69
CA GLU A 64 22.38 19.12 10.34
C GLU A 64 20.90 19.05 9.95
N ALA A 65 20.58 18.82 8.67
CA ALA A 65 19.21 18.64 8.21
C ALA A 65 18.58 17.37 8.84
N GLU A 66 19.34 16.28 8.97
CA GLU A 66 18.87 15.06 9.64
C GLU A 66 18.54 15.31 11.12
N ARG A 67 19.38 16.04 11.82
CA ARG A 67 19.19 16.38 13.24
C ARG A 67 17.96 17.28 13.44
N MET A 68 17.73 18.23 12.54
CA MET A 68 16.63 19.19 12.64
C MET A 68 15.26 18.62 12.24
N TYR A 69 15.24 17.65 11.34
CA TYR A 69 14.02 17.15 10.72
C TYR A 69 12.96 16.69 11.73
N PRO A 70 13.25 15.87 12.76
CA PRO A 70 12.20 15.40 13.68
C PRO A 70 11.48 16.55 14.39
N THR A 71 12.25 17.56 14.83
CA THR A 71 11.70 18.72 15.55
C THR A 71 10.86 19.62 14.63
N LEU A 72 11.37 19.94 13.44
CA LEU A 72 10.66 20.79 12.49
C LEU A 72 9.40 20.12 11.95
N ARG A 73 9.45 18.82 11.77
CA ARG A 73 8.30 18.02 11.38
C ARG A 73 7.21 18.05 12.46
N ALA A 74 7.55 17.81 13.73
CA ALA A 74 6.58 17.89 14.83
C ALA A 74 5.95 19.29 14.93
N ALA A 75 6.73 20.35 14.72
CA ALA A 75 6.22 21.72 14.72
C ALA A 75 5.19 21.94 13.60
N VAL A 76 5.44 21.46 12.38
CA VAL A 76 4.48 21.53 11.27
C VAL A 76 3.23 20.73 11.57
N GLU A 77 3.36 19.52 12.13
CA GLU A 77 2.22 18.69 12.54
C GLU A 77 1.32 19.42 13.57
N HIS A 78 1.90 20.07 14.57
CA HIS A 78 1.13 20.85 15.55
C HIS A 78 0.41 22.03 14.93
N VAL A 79 1.08 22.76 14.03
CA VAL A 79 0.46 23.87 13.30
C VAL A 79 -0.71 23.37 12.45
N ASP A 80 -0.53 22.26 11.75
CA ASP A 80 -1.56 21.68 10.91
C ASP A 80 -2.75 21.12 11.71
N VAL A 81 -2.54 20.65 12.94
CA VAL A 81 -3.63 20.30 13.86
C VAL A 81 -4.45 21.54 14.23
N ILE A 82 -3.80 22.67 14.47
CA ILE A 82 -4.48 23.92 14.86
C ILE A 82 -5.23 24.54 13.67
N PHE A 83 -4.60 24.58 12.49
CA PHE A 83 -5.17 25.21 11.29
C PHE A 83 -5.88 24.22 10.37
N GLY A 84 -5.55 22.93 10.41
CA GLY A 84 -6.18 21.88 9.63
C GLY A 84 -7.61 21.55 10.07
N ALA A 85 -8.01 22.02 11.26
CA ALA A 85 -9.42 22.08 11.64
C ALA A 85 -10.23 23.12 10.83
N ALA A 86 -9.54 23.96 10.04
CA ALA A 86 -10.17 25.05 9.29
C ALA A 86 -10.30 24.78 7.77
N THR A 87 -9.72 23.70 7.25
CA THR A 87 -9.90 23.28 5.85
C THR A 87 -10.41 21.87 5.80
N GLU A 88 -11.73 21.74 5.91
CA GLU A 88 -12.40 20.46 5.62
C GLU A 88 -12.22 20.15 4.13
N PHE A 89 -11.90 18.89 3.83
CA PHE A 89 -11.93 18.39 2.47
C PHE A 89 -13.39 18.28 2.04
N ASP A 90 -13.76 18.95 0.95
CA ASP A 90 -15.10 18.87 0.37
C ASP A 90 -15.14 17.75 -0.69
N PRO A 91 -15.74 16.59 -0.38
CA PRO A 91 -15.82 15.47 -1.32
C PRO A 91 -16.78 15.71 -2.49
N SER A 92 -17.57 16.79 -2.48
CA SER A 92 -18.46 17.15 -3.58
C SER A 92 -17.70 17.82 -4.73
N GLN A 93 -16.50 18.34 -4.47
CA GLN A 93 -15.68 18.99 -5.48
C GLN A 93 -14.81 17.97 -6.25
N PRO A 94 -14.55 18.22 -7.53
CA PRO A 94 -13.64 17.40 -8.31
C PRO A 94 -12.26 17.32 -7.66
N ALA A 95 -11.80 16.10 -7.43
CA ALA A 95 -10.46 15.83 -6.92
C ALA A 95 -9.96 14.49 -7.48
N SER A 96 -8.67 14.22 -7.33
CA SER A 96 -8.10 12.92 -7.70
C SER A 96 -7.30 12.33 -6.56
N PHE A 97 -7.40 11.01 -6.42
CA PHE A 97 -6.58 10.21 -5.52
C PHE A 97 -5.86 9.10 -6.30
N ALA A 98 -4.68 8.74 -5.81
CA ALA A 98 -3.89 7.64 -6.34
C ALA A 98 -3.76 6.54 -5.28
N LEU A 99 -4.19 5.30 -5.64
CA LEU A 99 -4.20 4.14 -4.75
C LEU A 99 -3.27 3.05 -5.30
N GLY A 100 -2.27 2.66 -4.51
CA GLY A 100 -1.43 1.51 -4.80
C GLY A 100 -2.08 0.20 -4.36
N LEU A 101 -2.21 -0.76 -5.27
CA LEU A 101 -2.77 -2.08 -5.01
C LEU A 101 -1.94 -3.17 -5.67
N SER A 102 -1.87 -4.33 -5.03
CA SER A 102 -1.49 -5.57 -5.71
C SER A 102 -2.65 -6.05 -6.60
N ASP A 103 -2.39 -7.01 -7.49
CA ASP A 103 -3.44 -7.64 -8.30
C ASP A 103 -4.56 -8.26 -7.45
N LEU A 104 -4.25 -8.76 -6.24
CA LEU A 104 -5.25 -9.18 -5.26
C LEU A 104 -6.09 -8.01 -4.74
N GLY A 105 -5.44 -6.91 -4.43
CA GLY A 105 -6.12 -5.69 -3.99
C GLY A 105 -7.04 -5.13 -5.07
N GLU A 106 -6.64 -5.22 -6.34
CA GLU A 106 -7.48 -4.81 -7.47
C GLU A 106 -8.74 -5.69 -7.58
N VAL A 107 -8.63 -6.99 -7.33
CA VAL A 107 -9.80 -7.90 -7.37
C VAL A 107 -10.73 -7.72 -6.17
N ASN A 108 -10.19 -7.55 -4.95
CA ASN A 108 -10.98 -7.60 -3.72
C ASN A 108 -11.29 -6.23 -3.11
N VAL A 109 -10.34 -5.29 -3.13
CA VAL A 109 -10.45 -4.00 -2.45
C VAL A 109 -11.00 -2.93 -3.38
N LEU A 110 -10.48 -2.86 -4.61
CA LEU A 110 -10.86 -1.81 -5.57
C LEU A 110 -12.36 -1.72 -5.84
N PRO A 111 -13.11 -2.82 -6.10
CA PRO A 111 -14.54 -2.72 -6.35
C PRO A 111 -15.32 -2.11 -5.18
N ARG A 112 -14.90 -2.41 -3.95
CA ARG A 112 -15.51 -1.90 -2.71
C ARG A 112 -15.19 -0.43 -2.50
N VAL A 113 -13.94 -0.02 -2.74
CA VAL A 113 -13.53 1.39 -2.70
C VAL A 113 -14.29 2.22 -3.73
N LEU A 114 -14.47 1.68 -4.94
CA LEU A 114 -15.27 2.34 -5.99
C LEU A 114 -16.74 2.48 -5.60
N ALA A 115 -17.34 1.49 -4.94
CA ALA A 115 -18.71 1.57 -4.45
C ALA A 115 -18.86 2.70 -3.41
N GLU A 116 -17.93 2.79 -2.46
CA GLU A 116 -17.91 3.87 -1.45
C GLU A 116 -17.69 5.25 -2.07
N LEU A 117 -16.77 5.37 -3.05
CA LEU A 117 -16.53 6.62 -3.76
C LEU A 117 -17.75 7.07 -4.55
N ARG A 118 -18.40 6.16 -5.27
CA ARG A 118 -19.63 6.48 -6.02
C ARG A 118 -20.76 6.97 -5.13
N ALA A 119 -20.89 6.39 -3.94
CA ALA A 119 -21.95 6.74 -3.01
C ALA A 119 -21.69 8.11 -2.33
N ARG A 120 -20.44 8.45 -2.06
CA ARG A 120 -20.09 9.61 -1.19
C ARG A 120 -19.43 10.77 -1.94
N ALA A 121 -18.80 10.50 -3.07
CA ALA A 121 -17.98 11.49 -3.78
C ALA A 121 -17.87 11.17 -5.28
N PRO A 122 -18.98 11.22 -6.03
CA PRO A 122 -19.03 10.80 -7.43
C PRO A 122 -18.16 11.65 -8.37
N ALA A 123 -17.74 12.84 -7.93
CA ALA A 123 -16.87 13.74 -8.68
C ALA A 123 -15.37 13.40 -8.55
N ILE A 124 -15.01 12.43 -7.69
CA ILE A 124 -13.61 12.06 -7.46
C ILE A 124 -13.14 11.05 -8.53
N THR A 125 -11.97 11.30 -9.07
CA THR A 125 -11.23 10.37 -9.93
C THR A 125 -10.25 9.54 -9.08
N LEU A 126 -10.26 8.21 -9.28
CA LEU A 126 -9.31 7.31 -8.65
C LEU A 126 -8.32 6.78 -9.69
N HIS A 127 -7.03 6.98 -9.47
CA HIS A 127 -5.94 6.38 -10.23
C HIS A 127 -5.41 5.17 -9.46
N VAL A 128 -5.38 4.00 -10.09
CA VAL A 128 -4.83 2.79 -9.48
C VAL A 128 -3.43 2.54 -10.02
N HIS A 129 -2.50 2.31 -9.12
CA HIS A 129 -1.11 2.02 -9.45
C HIS A 129 -0.76 0.60 -8.98
N ALA A 130 -0.04 -0.15 -9.81
CA ALA A 130 0.45 -1.45 -9.42
C ALA A 130 1.39 -1.33 -8.21
N PHE A 131 1.16 -2.16 -7.20
CA PHE A 131 2.01 -2.22 -6.02
C PHE A 131 3.30 -2.94 -6.32
N ASP A 132 4.42 -2.30 -5.98
CA ASP A 132 5.75 -2.89 -5.94
C ASP A 132 6.41 -2.51 -4.61
N ILE A 133 6.72 -3.52 -3.79
CA ILE A 133 7.30 -3.32 -2.46
C ILE A 133 8.64 -2.57 -2.51
N GLY A 134 9.43 -2.77 -3.57
CA GLY A 134 10.74 -2.14 -3.73
C GLY A 134 10.68 -0.63 -3.88
N VAL A 135 9.55 -0.09 -4.36
CA VAL A 135 9.36 1.34 -4.60
C VAL A 135 8.20 1.96 -3.82
N ALA A 136 7.43 1.15 -3.11
CA ALA A 136 6.21 1.56 -2.40
C ALA A 136 6.43 2.72 -1.43
N THR A 137 7.49 2.65 -0.62
CA THR A 137 7.86 3.72 0.33
C THR A 137 8.19 5.01 -0.40
N ASP A 138 8.91 4.93 -1.50
CA ASP A 138 9.26 6.09 -2.32
C ASP A 138 8.03 6.69 -3.02
N GLN A 139 7.16 5.86 -3.57
CA GLN A 139 5.91 6.32 -4.19
C GLN A 139 5.03 7.09 -3.20
N LEU A 140 4.86 6.58 -1.97
CA LEU A 140 4.12 7.27 -0.91
C LEU A 140 4.81 8.57 -0.49
N THR A 141 6.12 8.54 -0.22
CA THR A 141 6.84 9.72 0.27
C THR A 141 6.96 10.82 -0.75
N ARG A 142 7.05 10.48 -2.05
CA ARG A 142 7.05 11.45 -3.14
C ARG A 142 5.65 11.91 -3.55
N GLY A 143 4.59 11.37 -2.95
CA GLY A 143 3.21 11.72 -3.26
C GLY A 143 2.72 11.22 -4.62
N GLN A 144 3.36 10.21 -5.18
CA GLN A 144 2.93 9.54 -6.42
C GLN A 144 1.68 8.71 -6.18
N VAL A 145 1.53 8.19 -4.96
CA VAL A 145 0.30 7.56 -4.47
C VAL A 145 -0.11 8.19 -3.13
N ASP A 146 -1.40 8.30 -2.88
CA ASP A 146 -1.96 8.85 -1.64
C ASP A 146 -2.09 7.78 -0.55
N ALA A 147 -2.35 6.54 -0.95
CA ALA A 147 -2.40 5.37 -0.09
C ALA A 147 -1.96 4.11 -0.82
N ILE A 148 -1.46 3.13 -0.08
CA ILE A 148 -1.23 1.76 -0.56
C ILE A 148 -1.96 0.81 0.35
N VAL A 149 -2.68 -0.17 -0.20
CA VAL A 149 -3.24 -1.29 0.57
C VAL A 149 -2.44 -2.54 0.23
N ALA A 150 -1.77 -3.09 1.23
CA ALA A 150 -0.88 -4.22 1.07
C ALA A 150 -0.76 -5.04 2.35
N SER A 151 -0.36 -6.30 2.19
CA SER A 151 -0.05 -7.23 3.28
C SER A 151 1.40 -7.16 3.77
N PRO A 152 2.43 -6.91 2.92
CA PRO A 152 3.78 -6.82 3.43
C PRO A 152 3.97 -5.59 4.29
N GLU A 153 4.76 -5.73 5.33
CA GLU A 153 5.12 -4.62 6.19
C GLU A 153 6.07 -3.66 5.44
N LEU A 154 5.62 -2.42 5.31
CA LEU A 154 6.45 -1.32 4.84
C LEU A 154 7.04 -0.63 6.07
N ASP A 155 8.23 -1.04 6.47
CA ASP A 155 8.92 -0.44 7.61
C ASP A 155 9.58 0.87 7.21
N SER A 156 8.92 1.98 7.57
CA SER A 156 9.46 3.32 7.36
C SER A 156 8.85 4.31 8.35
N PRO A 157 9.68 5.09 9.05
CA PRO A 157 9.19 6.13 9.98
C PRO A 157 8.42 7.26 9.26
N ARG A 158 8.51 7.33 7.93
CA ARG A 158 7.78 8.31 7.11
C ARG A 158 6.36 7.88 6.78
N LEU A 159 5.99 6.63 7.08
CA LEU A 159 4.69 6.08 6.78
C LEU A 159 3.84 5.94 8.05
N SER A 160 2.54 6.08 7.88
CA SER A 160 1.53 5.66 8.85
C SER A 160 0.93 4.36 8.38
N ARG A 161 0.94 3.35 9.25
CA ARG A 161 0.32 2.05 9.05
C ARG A 161 -1.03 2.02 9.75
N THR A 162 -2.07 1.62 9.05
CA THR A 162 -3.42 1.45 9.57
C THR A 162 -3.88 0.03 9.26
N PRO A 163 -4.02 -0.85 10.27
CA PRO A 163 -4.59 -2.18 10.10
C PRO A 163 -6.01 -2.10 9.51
N LEU A 164 -6.31 -2.95 8.54
CA LEU A 164 -7.62 -3.05 7.90
C LEU A 164 -8.33 -4.35 8.26
N PHE A 165 -7.72 -5.48 7.95
CA PHE A 165 -8.23 -6.81 8.27
C PHE A 165 -7.08 -7.82 8.30
N THR A 166 -7.35 -8.99 8.88
CA THR A 166 -6.44 -10.14 8.84
C THR A 166 -7.03 -11.21 7.95
N GLU A 167 -6.21 -11.88 7.16
CA GLU A 167 -6.62 -12.84 6.16
C GLU A 167 -5.89 -14.18 6.33
N GLY A 168 -6.64 -15.28 6.36
CA GLY A 168 -6.13 -16.64 6.34
C GLY A 168 -5.89 -17.14 4.91
N TYR A 169 -5.61 -18.43 4.80
CA TYR A 169 -5.32 -19.10 3.52
C TYR A 169 -6.16 -20.35 3.34
N ALA A 170 -6.54 -20.63 2.10
CA ALA A 170 -7.24 -21.83 1.70
C ALA A 170 -6.64 -22.39 0.40
N ALA A 171 -6.92 -23.65 0.10
CA ALA A 171 -6.60 -24.22 -1.18
C ALA A 171 -7.71 -23.93 -2.20
N LEU A 172 -7.32 -23.64 -3.43
CA LEU A 172 -8.17 -23.44 -4.58
C LEU A 172 -7.90 -24.56 -5.59
N VAL A 173 -8.94 -25.24 -6.04
CA VAL A 173 -8.89 -26.34 -7.01
C VAL A 173 -9.99 -26.21 -8.05
N ALA A 174 -9.89 -26.92 -9.18
CA ALA A 174 -10.98 -27.03 -10.14
C ALA A 174 -12.27 -27.54 -9.47
N ALA A 175 -13.43 -27.07 -9.93
CA ALA A 175 -14.71 -27.52 -9.39
C ALA A 175 -14.90 -29.05 -9.52
N ASP A 176 -14.40 -29.63 -10.60
CA ASP A 176 -14.44 -31.04 -10.95
C ASP A 176 -13.08 -31.74 -10.71
N HIS A 177 -12.28 -31.25 -9.78
CA HIS A 177 -10.94 -31.82 -9.49
C HIS A 177 -11.03 -33.33 -9.25
N PRO A 178 -10.24 -34.16 -9.97
CA PRO A 178 -10.49 -35.62 -10.06
C PRO A 178 -10.26 -36.35 -8.75
N ARG A 179 -9.44 -35.88 -7.85
CA ARG A 179 -9.02 -36.58 -6.62
C ARG A 179 -9.46 -35.90 -5.33
N LEU A 180 -9.54 -34.58 -5.33
CA LEU A 180 -9.98 -33.81 -4.16
C LEU A 180 -11.48 -33.52 -4.30
N GLN A 181 -12.35 -34.34 -3.68
CA GLN A 181 -13.81 -34.20 -3.83
C GLN A 181 -14.50 -33.54 -2.63
N GLY A 182 -13.83 -33.51 -1.47
CA GLY A 182 -14.37 -32.92 -0.23
C GLY A 182 -14.15 -31.39 -0.13
N ASN A 183 -14.63 -30.82 0.97
CA ASN A 183 -14.41 -29.39 1.32
C ASN A 183 -13.12 -29.19 2.15
N SER A 184 -12.41 -30.26 2.45
CA SER A 184 -11.11 -30.26 3.13
C SER A 184 -10.19 -31.29 2.47
N ALA A 185 -8.89 -31.06 2.55
CA ALA A 185 -7.89 -32.02 2.13
C ALA A 185 -7.09 -32.48 3.34
N THR A 186 -6.68 -33.74 3.33
CA THR A 186 -5.66 -34.28 4.24
C THR A 186 -4.27 -33.96 3.73
N GLU A 187 -3.28 -33.99 4.60
CA GLU A 187 -1.88 -33.80 4.22
C GLU A 187 -1.43 -34.84 3.18
N ALA A 188 -1.82 -36.10 3.36
CA ALA A 188 -1.52 -37.19 2.43
C ALA A 188 -2.14 -36.96 1.03
N GLU A 189 -3.30 -36.33 0.94
CA GLU A 189 -3.90 -35.96 -0.34
C GLU A 189 -3.09 -34.85 -1.01
N LEU A 190 -2.75 -33.80 -0.27
CA LEU A 190 -1.95 -32.69 -0.83
C LEU A 190 -0.56 -33.14 -1.30
N HIS A 191 0.04 -34.13 -0.63
CA HIS A 191 1.30 -34.74 -1.07
C HIS A 191 1.19 -35.51 -2.40
N ARG A 192 0.00 -35.97 -2.78
CA ARG A 192 -0.24 -36.63 -4.07
C ARG A 192 -0.48 -35.65 -5.20
N GLU A 193 -0.84 -34.40 -4.85
CA GLU A 193 -1.19 -33.39 -5.83
C GLU A 193 0.03 -32.59 -6.34
N ARG A 194 -0.17 -31.92 -7.43
CA ARG A 194 0.78 -30.94 -7.98
C ARG A 194 0.31 -29.54 -7.64
N HIS A 195 1.25 -28.64 -7.41
CA HIS A 195 0.95 -27.29 -6.95
C HIS A 195 1.34 -26.24 -7.97
N VAL A 196 0.52 -25.20 -8.07
CA VAL A 196 0.88 -23.93 -8.69
C VAL A 196 1.11 -22.89 -7.59
N VAL A 197 2.18 -22.13 -7.70
CA VAL A 197 2.51 -21.06 -6.76
C VAL A 197 2.64 -19.73 -7.48
N VAL A 198 2.33 -18.64 -6.76
CA VAL A 198 2.65 -17.31 -7.21
C VAL A 198 4.06 -16.98 -6.73
N ASP A 199 4.96 -16.82 -7.68
CA ASP A 199 6.36 -16.47 -7.44
C ASP A 199 6.55 -14.98 -7.73
N GLY A 200 6.96 -14.22 -6.72
CA GLY A 200 7.15 -12.79 -6.85
C GLY A 200 7.02 -12.09 -5.51
N VAL A 201 7.26 -10.79 -5.49
CA VAL A 201 7.16 -9.96 -4.30
C VAL A 201 5.70 -9.56 -4.09
N THR A 202 4.86 -10.55 -3.75
CA THR A 202 3.42 -10.37 -3.64
C THR A 202 2.95 -10.00 -2.23
N GLY A 203 3.84 -10.10 -1.24
CA GLY A 203 3.50 -9.89 0.18
C GLY A 203 2.77 -11.05 0.84
N HIS A 204 2.67 -12.22 0.17
CA HIS A 204 2.07 -13.43 0.70
C HIS A 204 3.07 -14.60 0.73
N PRO A 205 4.08 -14.56 1.63
CA PRO A 205 5.09 -15.62 1.71
C PRO A 205 4.56 -16.91 2.36
N GLY A 206 3.44 -16.82 3.09
CA GLY A 206 2.87 -17.93 3.86
C GLY A 206 2.64 -19.21 3.04
N PRO A 207 1.95 -19.17 1.90
CA PRO A 207 1.71 -20.35 1.07
C PRO A 207 2.98 -21.07 0.63
N ARG A 208 3.98 -20.30 0.21
CA ARG A 208 5.27 -20.86 -0.23
C ARG A 208 6.04 -21.48 0.93
N ARG A 209 6.04 -20.83 2.09
CA ARG A 209 6.67 -21.32 3.31
C ARG A 209 6.00 -22.62 3.77
N ALA A 210 4.67 -22.66 3.80
CA ALA A 210 3.92 -23.86 4.18
C ALA A 210 4.23 -25.06 3.27
N LEU A 211 4.26 -24.86 1.95
CA LEU A 211 4.65 -25.92 1.02
C LEU A 211 6.08 -26.43 1.30
N HIS A 212 7.00 -25.54 1.63
CA HIS A 212 8.37 -25.92 2.00
C HIS A 212 8.42 -26.70 3.32
N GLU A 213 7.78 -26.20 4.37
CA GLU A 213 7.74 -26.83 5.69
C GLU A 213 7.12 -28.22 5.67
N HIS A 214 6.16 -28.44 4.78
CA HIS A 214 5.51 -29.75 4.59
C HIS A 214 6.15 -30.59 3.46
N GLY A 215 7.35 -30.26 3.00
CA GLY A 215 8.11 -31.06 2.03
C GLY A 215 7.48 -31.15 0.63
N LEU A 216 6.68 -30.16 0.24
CA LEU A 216 5.95 -30.14 -1.03
C LEU A 216 6.67 -29.37 -2.16
N ASP A 217 7.91 -28.92 -1.96
CA ASP A 217 8.68 -28.17 -2.98
C ASP A 217 8.81 -28.93 -4.31
N ALA A 218 9.05 -30.25 -4.23
CA ALA A 218 9.16 -31.11 -5.43
C ALA A 218 7.81 -31.29 -6.16
N ARG A 219 6.71 -30.92 -5.56
CA ARG A 219 5.37 -30.99 -6.13
C ARG A 219 4.95 -29.69 -6.82
N ILE A 220 5.73 -28.61 -6.68
CA ILE A 220 5.49 -27.36 -7.40
C ILE A 220 5.87 -27.55 -8.86
N THR A 221 4.88 -27.56 -9.74
CA THR A 221 5.07 -27.78 -11.17
C THR A 221 4.89 -26.52 -12.01
N VAL A 222 4.13 -25.54 -11.48
CA VAL A 222 3.86 -24.29 -12.18
C VAL A 222 4.17 -23.11 -11.27
N ARG A 223 4.81 -22.09 -11.83
CA ARG A 223 5.08 -20.82 -11.16
C ARG A 223 4.48 -19.71 -11.99
N VAL A 224 3.59 -18.93 -11.42
CA VAL A 224 2.99 -17.76 -12.05
C VAL A 224 3.41 -16.48 -11.32
N THR A 225 3.27 -15.35 -11.96
CA THR A 225 3.70 -14.07 -11.39
C THR A 225 2.56 -13.26 -10.76
N ARG A 226 1.29 -13.68 -10.96
CA ARG A 226 0.10 -12.95 -10.52
C ARG A 226 -0.98 -13.91 -10.01
N PHE A 227 -1.65 -13.53 -8.95
CA PHE A 227 -2.80 -14.28 -8.42
C PHE A 227 -3.99 -14.27 -9.39
N ALA A 228 -4.19 -13.18 -10.12
CA ALA A 228 -5.28 -13.04 -11.07
C ALA A 228 -5.25 -14.11 -12.20
N THR A 229 -4.11 -14.78 -12.45
CA THR A 229 -4.01 -15.88 -13.43
C THR A 229 -4.43 -17.23 -12.86
N LEU A 230 -4.44 -17.39 -11.54
CA LEU A 230 -4.69 -18.69 -10.90
C LEU A 230 -6.03 -19.33 -11.26
N PRO A 231 -7.18 -18.63 -11.31
CA PRO A 231 -8.44 -19.28 -11.63
C PRO A 231 -8.40 -19.93 -13.02
N TYR A 232 -7.78 -19.30 -14.00
CA TYR A 232 -7.65 -19.84 -15.36
C TYR A 232 -6.70 -21.05 -15.43
N VAL A 233 -5.67 -21.09 -14.61
CA VAL A 233 -4.76 -22.23 -14.51
C VAL A 233 -5.44 -23.39 -13.80
N VAL A 234 -6.03 -23.12 -12.63
CA VAL A 234 -6.62 -24.13 -11.76
C VAL A 234 -7.85 -24.78 -12.39
N GLN A 235 -8.78 -23.99 -12.97
CA GLN A 235 -10.01 -24.54 -13.55
C GLN A 235 -9.77 -25.48 -14.74
N ASN A 236 -8.60 -25.41 -15.39
CA ASN A 236 -8.25 -26.20 -16.57
C ASN A 236 -7.15 -27.25 -16.26
N SER A 237 -6.96 -27.60 -14.99
CA SER A 237 -5.92 -28.54 -14.56
C SER A 237 -6.29 -29.27 -13.27
N ASP A 238 -5.45 -30.22 -12.88
CA ASP A 238 -5.54 -30.89 -11.57
C ASP A 238 -4.55 -30.27 -10.55
N LEU A 239 -4.25 -28.98 -10.68
CA LEU A 239 -3.34 -28.27 -9.82
C LEU A 239 -4.06 -27.70 -8.58
N VAL A 240 -3.32 -27.66 -7.48
CA VAL A 240 -3.74 -27.01 -6.24
C VAL A 240 -3.00 -25.68 -6.10
N ALA A 241 -3.73 -24.59 -5.82
CA ALA A 241 -3.16 -23.30 -5.45
C ALA A 241 -3.51 -22.98 -4.01
N ILE A 242 -2.56 -22.50 -3.21
CA ILE A 242 -2.86 -21.95 -1.87
C ILE A 242 -2.92 -20.42 -2.03
N VAL A 243 -4.08 -19.86 -1.67
CA VAL A 243 -4.38 -18.44 -1.87
C VAL A 243 -5.06 -17.85 -0.63
N PRO A 244 -5.05 -16.53 -0.45
CA PRO A 244 -5.84 -15.87 0.59
C PRO A 244 -7.33 -16.25 0.51
N GLU A 245 -7.97 -16.46 1.67
CA GLU A 245 -9.36 -16.96 1.76
C GLU A 245 -10.38 -16.05 1.03
N LEU A 246 -10.25 -14.74 1.19
CA LEU A 246 -11.15 -13.80 0.53
C LEU A 246 -11.03 -13.85 -1.00
N VAL A 247 -9.80 -14.06 -1.48
CA VAL A 247 -9.55 -14.26 -2.91
C VAL A 247 -10.16 -15.57 -3.37
N ALA A 248 -9.91 -16.67 -2.65
CA ALA A 248 -10.49 -17.96 -2.96
C ALA A 248 -12.02 -17.89 -3.07
N ALA A 249 -12.66 -17.25 -2.07
CA ALA A 249 -14.11 -17.07 -2.05
C ALA A 249 -14.62 -16.18 -3.20
N ALA A 250 -13.88 -15.12 -3.56
CA ALA A 250 -14.25 -14.26 -4.70
C ALA A 250 -14.15 -15.02 -6.02
N LEU A 251 -13.08 -15.79 -6.23
CA LEU A 251 -12.84 -16.55 -7.44
C LEU A 251 -13.87 -17.69 -7.61
N ALA A 252 -14.24 -18.38 -6.53
CA ALA A 252 -15.23 -19.45 -6.56
C ALA A 252 -16.65 -18.97 -6.93
N ARG A 253 -16.94 -17.66 -6.83
CA ARG A 253 -18.22 -17.08 -7.29
C ARG A 253 -18.28 -16.83 -8.79
N THR A 254 -17.13 -16.70 -9.44
CA THR A 254 -17.02 -16.23 -10.83
C THR A 254 -16.35 -17.22 -11.77
N HIS A 255 -15.71 -18.27 -11.23
CA HIS A 255 -14.99 -19.28 -12.00
C HIS A 255 -15.37 -20.68 -11.54
N PRO A 256 -15.24 -21.71 -12.38
CA PRO A 256 -15.52 -23.09 -12.03
C PRO A 256 -14.36 -23.67 -11.17
N VAL A 257 -14.16 -23.08 -10.01
CA VAL A 257 -13.19 -23.49 -9.00
C VAL A 257 -13.88 -23.62 -7.64
N ARG A 258 -13.29 -24.35 -6.72
CA ARG A 258 -13.80 -24.48 -5.37
C ARG A 258 -12.72 -24.34 -4.32
N VAL A 259 -13.14 -23.94 -3.14
CA VAL A 259 -12.29 -23.69 -1.98
C VAL A 259 -12.23 -24.95 -1.12
N ILE A 260 -11.04 -25.33 -0.70
CA ILE A 260 -10.77 -26.46 0.19
C ILE A 260 -10.02 -25.98 1.42
N THR A 261 -10.45 -26.43 2.60
CA THR A 261 -9.73 -26.18 3.85
C THR A 261 -8.43 -26.96 3.88
N LEU A 262 -7.35 -26.29 4.27
CA LEU A 262 -6.02 -26.87 4.42
C LEU A 262 -5.94 -27.73 5.69
N PRO A 263 -5.14 -28.83 5.70
CA PRO A 263 -4.99 -29.71 6.87
C PRO A 263 -4.07 -29.11 7.95
N TRP A 264 -3.30 -28.10 7.62
CA TRP A 264 -2.42 -27.38 8.55
C TRP A 264 -2.72 -25.88 8.53
N PRO A 265 -2.49 -25.17 9.65
CA PRO A 265 -2.64 -23.73 9.72
C PRO A 265 -1.49 -23.05 8.95
N ILE A 266 -1.80 -21.97 8.25
CA ILE A 266 -0.82 -21.00 7.74
C ILE A 266 -1.04 -19.71 8.53
N GLU A 267 0.04 -19.11 9.02
CA GLU A 267 -0.04 -17.86 9.76
C GLU A 267 -0.78 -16.80 8.94
N PRO A 268 -1.88 -16.25 9.48
CA PRO A 268 -2.65 -15.24 8.79
C PRO A 268 -1.81 -13.97 8.54
N VAL A 269 -2.12 -13.28 7.46
CA VAL A 269 -1.46 -12.02 7.11
C VAL A 269 -2.36 -10.84 7.46
N GLU A 270 -1.77 -9.79 8.00
CA GLU A 270 -2.47 -8.53 8.24
C GLU A 270 -2.37 -7.63 7.01
N VAL A 271 -3.52 -7.24 6.47
CA VAL A 271 -3.63 -6.27 5.38
C VAL A 271 -3.78 -4.87 5.97
N CYS A 272 -2.92 -3.96 5.56
CA CYS A 272 -2.85 -2.60 6.09
C CYS A 272 -2.99 -1.56 4.98
N ALA A 273 -3.54 -0.40 5.33
CA ALA A 273 -3.39 0.80 4.55
C ALA A 273 -2.15 1.57 5.01
N TYR A 274 -1.31 1.92 4.07
CA TYR A 274 -0.13 2.75 4.28
C TYR A 274 -0.35 4.11 3.65
N THR A 275 -0.06 5.15 4.41
CA THR A 275 -0.16 6.53 3.94
C THR A 275 1.09 7.30 4.36
N ARG A 276 1.39 8.37 3.65
CA ARG A 276 2.48 9.25 4.03
C ARG A 276 2.17 9.95 5.36
N ARG A 277 3.14 10.00 6.24
CA ARG A 277 3.07 10.70 7.52
C ARG A 277 3.44 12.19 7.36
N THR A 278 2.82 12.92 6.42
CA THR A 278 3.16 14.33 6.17
C THR A 278 1.98 15.26 6.36
N PRO A 279 2.21 16.47 6.93
CA PRO A 279 1.23 17.54 6.92
C PRO A 279 1.17 18.18 5.52
N GLY A 280 0.03 18.24 4.92
CA GLY A 280 -0.15 18.93 3.64
C GLY A 280 -1.44 18.59 2.91
N ARG A 281 -1.85 17.34 2.91
CA ARG A 281 -3.17 16.90 2.47
C ARG A 281 -3.95 16.25 3.63
N GLY A 282 -3.75 16.73 4.85
CA GLY A 282 -4.23 16.08 6.06
C GLY A 282 -5.71 15.72 6.06
N ALA A 283 -6.60 16.65 5.67
CA ALA A 283 -8.04 16.41 5.63
C ALA A 283 -8.43 15.46 4.49
N ALA A 284 -7.93 15.68 3.27
CA ALA A 284 -8.19 14.84 2.11
C ALA A 284 -7.66 13.41 2.31
N GLN A 285 -6.43 13.28 2.84
CA GLN A 285 -5.82 11.97 3.11
C GLN A 285 -6.58 11.21 4.20
N ARG A 286 -6.99 11.87 5.29
CA ARG A 286 -7.82 11.26 6.34
C ARG A 286 -9.16 10.82 5.80
N TRP A 287 -9.78 11.64 4.97
CA TRP A 287 -11.05 11.31 4.32
C TRP A 287 -10.90 10.08 3.42
N PHE A 288 -9.88 10.06 2.54
CA PHE A 288 -9.63 8.93 1.65
C PHE A 288 -9.30 7.63 2.41
N LEU A 289 -8.51 7.71 3.47
CA LEU A 289 -8.29 6.58 4.37
C LEU A 289 -9.61 6.12 5.02
N GLY A 290 -10.50 7.04 5.36
CA GLY A 290 -11.85 6.76 5.84
C GLY A 290 -12.69 5.97 4.81
N ILE A 291 -12.60 6.31 3.52
CA ILE A 291 -13.22 5.58 2.41
C ILE A 291 -12.67 4.16 2.33
N ILE A 292 -11.34 4.00 2.34
CA ILE A 292 -10.69 2.68 2.29
C ILE A 292 -11.16 1.81 3.48
N ARG A 293 -11.17 2.36 4.71
CA ARG A 293 -11.65 1.65 5.90
C ARG A 293 -13.12 1.26 5.80
N ALA A 294 -13.98 2.15 5.30
CA ALA A 294 -15.39 1.87 5.12
C ALA A 294 -15.60 0.73 4.09
N ALA A 295 -14.85 0.76 2.99
CA ALA A 295 -14.90 -0.23 1.92
C ALA A 295 -14.57 -1.67 2.38
N VAL A 296 -13.75 -1.81 3.42
CA VAL A 296 -13.31 -3.12 3.92
C VAL A 296 -13.92 -3.50 5.27
N ARG A 297 -14.82 -2.68 5.82
CA ARG A 297 -15.42 -2.91 7.15
C ARG A 297 -16.10 -4.27 7.24
N ASP A 298 -16.85 -4.63 6.21
CA ASP A 298 -17.68 -5.84 6.17
C ASP A 298 -17.01 -6.96 5.37
N ILE A 299 -15.70 -6.91 5.21
CA ILE A 299 -14.97 -7.88 4.40
C ILE A 299 -14.99 -9.30 5.04
N ARG A 300 -15.36 -9.39 6.32
CA ARG A 300 -15.48 -10.62 7.11
C ARG A 300 -16.89 -10.94 7.61
N ALA A 301 -17.90 -10.13 7.24
CA ALA A 301 -19.28 -10.40 7.60
C ALA A 301 -19.92 -11.41 6.66
#